data_c5df044448ece88b2b9fbc19fdd0f892
#
_entry.id   c5df044448ece88b2b9fbc19fdd0f892
#
_cell.length_a   1.000
_cell.length_b   1.000
_cell.length_c   1.000
_cell.angle_alpha   90.00
_cell.angle_beta   90.00
_cell.angle_gamma   90.00
#
_symmetry.space_group_name_H-M   'P 1'
#
loop_
_entity.id
_entity.type
_entity.pdbx_description
1 polymer ?
#
loop_
_entity_poly.entity_id
_entity_poly.type
_entity_poly.pdbx_seq_one_letter_code
_entity_poly.pdbx_strand_id
1 'polypeptide(L)'
;MPVYRAYQEWLGRTPILQPMWDRWAAGDRKGAVAAIPATLVEELVVRGPLPAIRARVQRYLDHGIDTAFLQFQTNDPDPSRRRALVLDAMRGLAPSTRAQETPHVR
;
A
#
# COMPACT_ATOMS: atom_id res chain seq x y z
N MET A 1 -9.80 -16.85 0.23
CA MET A 1 -9.09 -17.29 -0.99
C MET A 1 -7.81 -18.01 -0.60
N PRO A 2 -7.61 -19.28 -0.97
CA PRO A 2 -6.45 -20.10 -0.54
C PRO A 2 -5.09 -19.55 -1.00
N VAL A 3 -5.04 -18.96 -2.19
CA VAL A 3 -3.81 -18.44 -2.81
C VAL A 3 -3.16 -17.32 -1.98
N TYR A 4 -3.95 -16.37 -1.50
CA TYR A 4 -3.42 -15.27 -0.68
C TYR A 4 -2.93 -15.75 0.68
N ARG A 5 -3.59 -16.75 1.26
CA ARG A 5 -3.15 -17.35 2.50
C ARG A 5 -1.80 -18.06 2.31
N ALA A 6 -1.67 -18.90 1.30
CA ALA A 6 -0.43 -19.59 0.98
C ALA A 6 0.74 -18.63 0.75
N TYR A 7 0.51 -17.51 0.09
CA TYR A 7 1.52 -16.46 -0.09
C TYR A 7 1.98 -15.85 1.23
N GLN A 8 1.05 -15.54 2.13
CA GLN A 8 1.40 -15.01 3.45
C GLN A 8 2.13 -16.04 4.32
N GLU A 9 1.74 -17.31 4.24
CA GLU A 9 2.43 -18.43 4.90
C GLU A 9 3.87 -18.55 4.39
N TRP A 10 4.06 -18.50 3.08
CA TRP A 10 5.39 -18.51 2.45
C TRP A 10 6.27 -17.36 2.92
N LEU A 11 5.70 -16.17 3.14
CA LEU A 11 6.40 -15.01 3.69
C LEU A 11 6.66 -15.11 5.21
N GLY A 12 6.30 -16.22 5.85
CA GLY A 12 6.52 -16.43 7.29
C GLY A 12 5.58 -15.65 8.19
N ARG A 13 4.44 -15.16 7.67
CA ARG A 13 3.48 -14.33 8.41
C ARG A 13 2.40 -15.13 9.14
N THR A 14 2.49 -16.45 9.16
CA THR A 14 1.50 -17.31 9.83
C THR A 14 1.27 -16.93 11.31
N PRO A 15 2.30 -16.73 12.15
CA PRO A 15 2.05 -16.40 13.56
C PRO A 15 1.29 -15.09 13.75
N ILE A 16 1.51 -14.13 12.87
CA ILE A 16 0.89 -12.80 12.93
C ILE A 16 -0.57 -12.84 12.44
N LEU A 17 -0.84 -13.65 11.42
CA LEU A 17 -2.15 -13.69 10.76
C LEU A 17 -3.07 -14.82 11.24
N GLN A 18 -2.56 -15.81 11.99
CA GLN A 18 -3.39 -16.92 12.49
C GLN A 18 -4.61 -16.44 13.27
N PRO A 19 -4.52 -15.45 14.19
CA PRO A 19 -5.70 -14.95 14.90
C PRO A 19 -6.78 -14.38 13.98
N MET A 20 -6.37 -13.74 12.89
CA MET A 20 -7.30 -13.23 11.88
C MET A 20 -7.97 -14.37 11.11
N TRP A 21 -7.23 -15.37 10.69
CA TRP A 21 -7.79 -16.52 9.96
C TRP A 21 -8.75 -17.33 10.81
N ASP A 22 -8.46 -17.54 12.10
CA ASP A 22 -9.32 -18.27 13.02
C ASP A 22 -10.67 -17.56 13.19
N ARG A 23 -10.65 -16.25 13.40
CA ARG A 23 -11.86 -15.44 13.51
C ARG A 23 -12.66 -15.43 12.20
N TRP A 24 -11.96 -15.32 11.09
CA TRP A 24 -12.58 -15.38 9.78
C TRP A 24 -13.30 -16.72 9.55
N ALA A 25 -12.66 -17.83 9.89
CA ALA A 25 -13.23 -19.16 9.79
C ALA A 25 -14.45 -19.35 10.71
N ALA A 26 -14.43 -18.73 11.89
CA ALA A 26 -15.55 -18.70 12.83
C ALA A 26 -16.70 -17.76 12.41
N GLY A 27 -16.58 -17.03 11.30
CA GLY A 27 -17.60 -16.08 10.83
C GLY A 27 -17.52 -14.69 11.46
N ASP A 28 -16.60 -14.46 12.39
CA ASP A 28 -16.39 -13.16 13.04
C ASP A 28 -15.57 -12.22 12.12
N ARG A 29 -16.23 -11.62 11.15
CA ARG A 29 -15.59 -10.72 10.16
C ARG A 29 -15.00 -9.48 10.80
N LYS A 30 -15.72 -8.89 11.75
CA LYS A 30 -15.28 -7.67 12.44
C LYS A 30 -14.06 -7.95 13.33
N GLY A 31 -14.11 -9.02 14.09
CA GLY A 31 -12.97 -9.45 14.91
C GLY A 31 -11.77 -9.88 14.09
N ALA A 32 -11.98 -10.49 12.92
CA ALA A 32 -10.89 -10.84 12.00
C ALA A 32 -10.15 -9.59 11.52
N VAL A 33 -10.87 -8.56 11.08
CA VAL A 33 -10.26 -7.28 10.67
C VAL A 33 -9.50 -6.63 11.82
N ALA A 34 -10.09 -6.62 13.03
CA ALA A 34 -9.45 -6.06 14.22
C ALA A 34 -8.19 -6.84 14.67
N ALA A 35 -8.07 -8.11 14.30
CA ALA A 35 -6.93 -8.95 14.62
C ALA A 35 -5.72 -8.71 13.70
N ILE A 36 -5.85 -7.94 12.63
CA ILE A 36 -4.73 -7.60 11.73
C ILE A 36 -3.87 -6.54 12.42
N PRO A 37 -2.57 -6.80 12.67
CA PRO A 37 -1.70 -5.81 13.28
C PRO A 37 -1.49 -4.58 12.39
N ALA A 38 -1.49 -3.40 12.99
CA ALA A 38 -1.23 -2.15 12.27
C ALA A 38 0.13 -2.14 11.58
N THR A 39 1.14 -2.75 12.19
CA THR A 39 2.49 -2.91 11.61
C THR A 39 2.46 -3.65 10.29
N LEU A 40 1.65 -4.70 10.16
CA LEU A 40 1.51 -5.43 8.91
C LEU A 40 0.83 -4.58 7.83
N VAL A 41 -0.17 -3.79 8.21
CA VAL A 41 -0.82 -2.86 7.27
C VAL A 41 0.19 -1.83 6.75
N GLU A 42 1.05 -1.30 7.62
CA GLU A 42 2.11 -0.35 7.24
C GLU A 42 3.15 -0.97 6.28
N GLU A 43 3.39 -2.27 6.37
CA GLU A 43 4.27 -2.97 5.43
C GLU A 43 3.64 -3.16 4.05
N LEU A 44 2.33 -3.41 4.01
CA LEU A 44 1.61 -3.80 2.78
C LEU A 44 1.03 -2.60 2.02
N VAL A 45 0.71 -1.53 2.72
CA VAL A 45 -0.01 -0.37 2.16
C VAL A 45 0.72 0.91 2.50
N VAL A 46 1.00 1.71 1.48
CA VAL A 46 1.53 3.06 1.66
C VAL A 46 0.36 4.00 1.94
N ARG A 47 0.28 4.54 3.14
CA ARG A 47 -0.82 5.41 3.58
C ARG A 47 -0.34 6.60 4.39
N GLY A 48 -1.20 7.57 4.55
CA GLY A 48 -0.93 8.79 5.32
C GLY A 48 -1.09 10.06 4.48
N PRO A 49 -0.62 11.21 4.96
CA PRO A 49 -0.63 12.45 4.20
C PRO A 49 0.28 12.36 2.97
N LEU A 50 -0.06 13.08 1.92
CA LEU A 50 0.64 13.02 0.63
C LEU A 50 2.17 13.18 0.72
N PRO A 51 2.73 14.07 1.56
CA PRO A 51 4.18 14.16 1.72
C PRO A 51 4.82 12.88 2.25
N ALA A 52 4.17 12.18 3.19
CA ALA A 52 4.64 10.90 3.72
C ALA A 52 4.59 9.78 2.68
N ILE A 53 3.51 9.73 1.89
CA ILE A 53 3.38 8.80 0.76
C ILE A 53 4.48 9.05 -0.26
N ARG A 54 4.73 10.29 -0.61
CA ARG A 54 5.80 10.69 -1.55
C ARG A 54 7.16 10.22 -1.05
N ALA A 55 7.50 10.46 0.21
CA ALA A 55 8.75 10.03 0.80
C ALA A 55 8.89 8.50 0.77
N ARG A 56 7.82 7.76 1.01
CA ARG A 56 7.81 6.30 0.97
C ARG A 56 8.02 5.77 -0.46
N VAL A 57 7.35 6.33 -1.45
CA VAL A 57 7.53 5.98 -2.86
C VAL A 57 8.96 6.28 -3.30
N GLN A 58 9.50 7.44 -2.92
CA GLN A 58 10.88 7.80 -3.25
C GLN A 58 11.89 6.80 -2.70
N ARG A 59 11.68 6.28 -1.49
CA ARG A 59 12.54 5.23 -0.92
C ARG A 59 12.58 3.96 -1.77
N TYR A 60 11.47 3.55 -2.37
CA TYR A 60 11.46 2.41 -3.29
C TYR A 60 12.28 2.70 -4.55
N LEU A 61 12.15 3.90 -5.11
CA LEU A 61 12.93 4.32 -6.28
C LEU A 61 14.42 4.38 -5.95
N ASP A 62 14.79 4.92 -4.79
CA ASP A 62 16.18 5.01 -4.33
C ASP A 62 16.82 3.63 -4.09
N HIS A 63 16.00 2.60 -3.87
CA HIS A 63 16.45 1.22 -3.65
C HIS A 63 16.36 0.32 -4.91
N GLY A 64 16.30 0.91 -6.09
CA GLY A 64 16.48 0.21 -7.36
C GLY A 64 15.20 -0.14 -8.12
N ILE A 65 14.06 0.45 -7.76
CA ILE A 65 12.85 0.38 -8.59
C ILE A 65 12.89 1.49 -9.63
N ASP A 66 12.89 1.12 -10.90
CA ASP A 66 12.91 2.09 -12.01
C ASP A 66 11.54 2.69 -12.29
N THR A 67 10.50 1.88 -12.17
CA THR A 67 9.11 2.30 -12.44
C THR A 67 8.18 1.81 -11.35
N ALA A 68 7.48 2.73 -10.70
CA ALA A 68 6.47 2.42 -9.70
C ALA A 68 5.06 2.52 -10.30
N PHE A 69 4.31 1.43 -10.24
CA PHE A 69 2.87 1.46 -10.52
C PHE A 69 2.12 1.77 -9.22
N LEU A 70 1.35 2.84 -9.23
CA LEU A 70 0.62 3.29 -8.05
C LEU A 70 -0.88 3.09 -8.25
N GLN A 71 -1.50 2.34 -7.34
CA GLN A 71 -2.94 2.20 -7.27
C GLN A 71 -3.46 3.04 -6.11
N PHE A 72 -4.30 4.02 -6.41
CA PHE A 72 -4.87 4.92 -5.41
C PHE A 72 -6.20 4.37 -4.90
N GLN A 73 -6.35 4.35 -3.60
CA GLN A 73 -7.60 3.99 -2.92
C GLN A 73 -7.93 5.03 -1.84
N THR A 74 -9.20 5.32 -1.69
CA THR A 74 -9.71 6.18 -0.64
C THR A 74 -11.07 5.68 -0.17
N ASN A 75 -11.31 5.77 1.13
CA ASN A 75 -12.56 5.39 1.77
C ASN A 75 -13.52 6.57 1.94
N ASP A 76 -13.25 7.72 1.32
CA ASP A 76 -14.18 8.86 1.39
C ASP A 76 -15.54 8.46 0.78
N PRO A 77 -16.65 8.65 1.50
CA PRO A 77 -17.98 8.27 1.00
C PRO A 77 -18.46 9.15 -0.16
N ASP A 78 -17.95 10.38 -0.28
CA ASP A 78 -18.33 11.31 -1.35
C ASP A 78 -17.53 11.04 -2.63
N PRO A 79 -18.21 10.68 -3.75
CA PRO A 79 -17.54 10.41 -5.01
C PRO A 79 -16.73 11.59 -5.56
N SER A 80 -17.20 12.81 -5.37
CA SER A 80 -16.53 14.02 -5.85
C SER A 80 -15.22 14.26 -5.09
N ARG A 81 -15.24 14.07 -3.77
CA ARG A 81 -14.04 14.14 -2.93
C ARG A 81 -13.06 13.01 -3.24
N ARG A 82 -13.54 11.78 -3.43
CA ARG A 82 -12.67 10.66 -3.86
C ARG A 82 -11.91 11.00 -5.13
N ARG A 83 -12.62 11.54 -6.14
CA ARG A 83 -12.00 11.94 -7.39
C ARG A 83 -10.95 13.03 -7.19
N ALA A 84 -11.27 14.06 -6.41
CA ALA A 84 -10.34 15.14 -6.11
C ALA A 84 -9.08 14.63 -5.40
N LEU A 85 -9.23 13.79 -4.39
CA LEU A 85 -8.11 13.20 -3.65
C LEU A 85 -7.20 12.35 -4.55
N VAL A 86 -7.78 11.55 -5.44
CA VAL A 86 -7.00 10.74 -6.38
C VAL A 86 -6.26 11.63 -7.38
N LEU A 87 -6.90 12.66 -7.93
CA LEU A 87 -6.24 13.59 -8.86
C LEU A 87 -5.11 14.36 -8.19
N ASP A 88 -5.29 14.81 -6.95
CA ASP A 88 -4.25 15.50 -6.19
C ASP A 88 -3.07 14.56 -5.88
N ALA A 89 -3.35 13.30 -5.52
CA ALA A 89 -2.33 12.29 -5.33
C ALA A 89 -1.55 12.01 -6.63
N MET A 90 -2.23 11.87 -7.75
CA MET A 90 -1.59 11.68 -9.06
C MET A 90 -0.66 12.84 -9.40
N ARG A 91 -1.11 14.07 -9.22
CA ARG A 91 -0.28 15.26 -9.45
C ARG A 91 0.90 15.34 -8.50
N GLY A 92 0.66 15.07 -7.20
CA GLY A 92 1.67 15.13 -6.16
C GLY A 92 2.75 14.06 -6.26
N LEU A 93 2.44 12.91 -6.88
CA LEU A 93 3.35 11.78 -7.04
C LEU A 93 3.91 11.66 -8.47
N ALA A 94 3.50 12.52 -9.38
CA ALA A 94 4.06 12.57 -10.72
C ALA A 94 5.57 12.86 -10.67
N PRO A 95 6.38 12.25 -11.55
CA PRO A 95 7.80 12.55 -11.66
C PRO A 95 8.01 14.04 -11.92
N SER A 96 8.95 14.65 -11.21
CA SER A 96 9.34 16.03 -11.53
C SER A 96 10.14 16.04 -12.83
N THR A 97 9.91 17.03 -13.67
CA THR A 97 10.60 17.20 -14.96
C THR A 97 12.12 17.25 -14.80
N ARG A 98 12.64 17.63 -13.63
CA ARG A 98 14.08 17.63 -13.30
C ARG A 98 14.71 16.23 -13.17
N ALA A 99 13.92 15.21 -12.87
CA ALA A 99 14.45 13.84 -12.74
C ALA A 99 14.67 13.16 -14.09
N GLN A 100 14.16 13.74 -15.19
CA GLN A 100 14.31 13.19 -16.53
C GLN A 100 15.58 13.67 -17.25
N GLU A 101 16.32 14.62 -16.67
CA GLU A 101 17.55 15.17 -17.26
C GLU A 101 18.86 14.52 -16.77
N THR A 102 18.78 13.42 -16.05
CA THR A 102 20.00 12.64 -15.78
C THR A 102 20.27 11.79 -17.01
N PRO A 103 21.29 12.12 -17.82
CA PRO A 103 21.65 11.28 -18.96
C PRO A 103 22.04 9.91 -18.39
N HIS A 104 21.45 8.85 -18.95
CA HIS A 104 21.99 7.51 -18.81
C HIS A 104 23.45 7.55 -19.26
N VAL A 105 24.35 7.66 -18.31
CA VAL A 105 25.77 7.38 -18.57
C VAL A 105 25.86 5.88 -18.79
N ARG A 106 26.07 5.52 -20.04
CA ARG A 106 26.36 4.13 -20.44
C ARG A 106 27.68 3.67 -19.87
#